data_2328abd0ebad93728a9049d69fa33437
#
_entry.id   2328abd0ebad93728a9049d69fa33437
#
_cell.length_a   1.000
_cell.length_b   1.000
_cell.length_c   1.000
_cell.angle_alpha   90.00
_cell.angle_beta   90.00
_cell.angle_gamma   90.00
#
_symmetry.space_group_name_H-M   'P 1'
#
loop_
_entity.id
_entity.type
_entity.pdbx_description
1 polymer ?
#
loop_
_entity_poly.entity_id
_entity_poly.type
_entity_poly.pdbx_seq_one_letter_code
_entity_poly.pdbx_strand_id
1 'polypeptide(L)' 'MEKMKIWYDEEGDYLEIGFGKKKGYMKDIGDDMWERIEEGKVTGISILNFRKRLKKGRTEVKLPVEVSFREAAGR' A
#
# COMPACT_ATOMS: atom_id res chain seq x y z
N MET A 1 9.42 15.90 -9.96
CA MET A 1 8.24 15.25 -9.35
C MET A 1 8.51 13.77 -9.18
N GLU A 2 8.29 13.27 -8.00
CA GLU A 2 8.54 11.87 -7.70
C GLU A 2 7.41 11.01 -8.25
N LYS A 3 7.78 9.85 -8.77
CA LYS A 3 6.80 8.91 -9.31
C LYS A 3 6.33 7.96 -8.23
N MET A 4 5.06 7.64 -8.26
CA MET A 4 4.51 6.59 -7.42
C MET A 4 4.95 5.24 -7.96
N LYS A 5 5.45 4.39 -7.08
CA LYS A 5 5.87 3.03 -7.43
C LYS A 5 4.95 2.05 -6.73
N ILE A 6 4.53 1.03 -7.46
CA ILE A 6 3.68 -0.03 -6.92
C ILE A 6 4.40 -1.34 -7.15
N TRP A 7 4.55 -2.13 -6.10
CA TRP A 7 5.21 -3.42 -6.17
C TRP A 7 4.38 -4.45 -5.43
N TYR A 8 4.19 -5.59 -6.05
CA TYR A 8 3.40 -6.68 -5.48
C TYR A 8 4.20 -7.97 -5.51
N ASP A 9 4.30 -8.62 -4.34
CA ASP A 9 4.93 -9.93 -4.20
C ASP A 9 3.82 -10.97 -4.13
N GLU A 10 3.69 -11.74 -5.19
CA GLU A 10 2.63 -12.74 -5.31
C GLU A 10 2.75 -13.86 -4.28
N GLU A 11 3.97 -14.32 -4.00
CA GLU A 11 4.18 -15.38 -3.02
C GLU A 11 3.80 -14.94 -1.61
N GLY A 12 4.17 -13.75 -1.23
CA GLY A 12 3.89 -13.23 0.10
C GLY A 12 2.54 -12.55 0.21
N ASP A 13 1.85 -12.36 -0.90
CA ASP A 13 0.61 -11.60 -0.95
C ASP A 13 0.79 -10.22 -0.30
N TYR A 14 1.82 -9.53 -0.74
CA TYR A 14 2.28 -8.29 -0.14
C TYR A 14 2.33 -7.19 -1.18
N LEU A 15 1.65 -6.08 -0.90
CA LEU A 15 1.63 -4.92 -1.79
C LEU A 15 2.36 -3.76 -1.13
N GLU A 16 3.19 -3.09 -1.90
CA GLU A 16 3.84 -1.87 -1.43
C GLU A 16 3.62 -0.75 -2.43
N ILE A 17 3.21 0.40 -1.93
CA ILE A 17 3.02 1.61 -2.73
C ILE A 17 3.86 2.69 -2.08
N GLY A 18 4.62 3.44 -2.87
CA GLY A 18 5.45 4.46 -2.29
C GLY A 18 5.87 5.54 -3.27
N PHE A 19 6.38 6.62 -2.71
CA PHE A 19 6.94 7.76 -3.44
C PHE A 19 8.37 7.96 -3.01
N GLY A 20 9.22 8.39 -3.95
CA GLY A 20 10.58 8.74 -3.64
C GLY A 20 11.43 7.58 -3.15
N LYS A 21 12.40 7.90 -2.31
CA LYS A 21 13.32 6.92 -1.78
C LYS A 21 12.74 6.24 -0.55
N LYS A 22 13.13 4.99 -0.34
CA LYS A 22 12.67 4.24 0.82
C LYS A 22 13.47 4.64 2.05
N LYS A 23 13.11 5.76 2.65
CA LYS A 23 13.73 6.27 3.86
C LYS A 23 12.68 6.41 4.95
N GLY A 24 13.14 6.78 6.14
CA GLY A 24 12.24 6.95 7.25
C GLY A 24 11.97 5.65 7.97
N TYR A 25 10.83 5.54 8.60
CA TYR A 25 10.50 4.36 9.39
C TYR A 25 9.10 3.85 9.04
N MET A 26 8.85 2.59 9.39
CA MET A 26 7.55 1.95 9.16
C MET A 26 6.73 2.05 10.43
N LYS A 27 5.51 2.49 10.30
CA LYS A 27 4.56 2.61 11.39
C LYS A 27 3.41 1.63 11.18
N ASP A 28 3.21 0.76 12.16
CA ASP A 28 2.10 -0.19 12.13
C ASP A 28 0.80 0.57 12.38
N ILE A 29 -0.12 0.50 11.42
CA ILE A 29 -1.41 1.17 11.54
C ILE A 29 -2.55 0.18 11.75
N GLY A 30 -2.21 -1.09 12.00
CA GLY A 30 -3.20 -2.13 12.24
C GLY A 30 -3.72 -2.73 10.96
N ASP A 31 -4.49 -3.78 11.08
CA ASP A 31 -5.17 -4.43 9.95
C ASP A 31 -4.21 -4.88 8.85
N ASP A 32 -3.03 -5.39 9.25
CA ASP A 32 -1.99 -5.84 8.33
C ASP A 32 -1.47 -4.76 7.39
N MET A 33 -1.46 -3.52 7.87
CA MET A 33 -1.00 -2.38 7.10
C MET A 33 0.06 -1.59 7.85
N TRP A 34 1.01 -1.05 7.11
CA TRP A 34 2.06 -0.18 7.64
C TRP A 34 2.18 1.05 6.77
N GLU A 35 2.49 2.17 7.41
CA GLU A 35 2.83 3.41 6.70
C GLU A 35 4.32 3.65 6.82
N ARG A 36 4.93 4.13 5.74
CA ARG A 36 6.29 4.65 5.80
C ARG A 36 6.19 6.13 6.10
N ILE A 37 6.86 6.55 7.17
CA ILE A 37 6.86 7.94 7.60
C ILE A 37 8.26 8.51 7.33
N GLU A 38 8.30 9.61 6.61
CA GLU A 38 9.55 10.29 6.30
C GLU A 38 9.33 11.79 6.54
N GLU A 39 10.08 12.33 7.49
CA GLU A 39 9.95 13.73 7.87
C GLU A 39 8.52 14.14 8.21
N GLY A 40 7.84 13.27 8.95
CA GLY A 40 6.47 13.53 9.38
C GLY A 40 5.40 13.34 8.33
N LYS A 41 5.78 12.87 7.15
CA LYS A 41 4.82 12.67 6.05
C LYS A 41 4.73 11.20 5.69
N VAL A 42 3.54 10.77 5.28
CA VAL A 42 3.34 9.42 4.76
C VAL A 42 3.85 9.39 3.33
N THR A 43 4.88 8.57 3.09
CA THR A 43 5.48 8.44 1.76
C THR A 43 5.29 7.06 1.17
N GLY A 44 4.60 6.18 1.86
CA GLY A 44 4.35 4.85 1.35
C GLY A 44 3.40 4.09 2.24
N ILE A 45 2.90 2.99 1.72
CA ILE A 45 2.04 2.10 2.48
C ILE A 45 2.35 0.66 2.07
N SER A 46 2.30 -0.24 3.05
CA SER A 46 2.52 -1.66 2.84
C SER A 46 1.32 -2.43 3.35
N ILE A 47 0.84 -3.38 2.57
CA ILE A 47 -0.35 -4.15 2.90
C ILE A 47 -0.04 -5.63 2.80
N LEU A 48 -0.19 -6.35 3.90
CA LEU A 48 -0.08 -7.80 3.91
C LEU A 48 -1.44 -8.42 3.62
N ASN A 49 -1.44 -9.63 3.09
CA ASN A 49 -2.65 -10.37 2.77
C ASN A 49 -3.57 -9.59 1.84
N PHE A 50 -2.95 -8.97 0.84
CA PHE A 50 -3.64 -8.03 -0.04
C PHE A 50 -4.77 -8.68 -0.83
N ARG A 51 -4.54 -9.86 -1.42
CA ARG A 51 -5.58 -10.54 -2.20
C ARG A 51 -6.76 -10.95 -1.33
N LYS A 52 -6.48 -11.39 -0.11
CA LYS A 52 -7.54 -11.75 0.84
C LYS A 52 -8.37 -10.52 1.18
N ARG A 53 -7.73 -9.38 1.31
CA ARG A 53 -8.41 -8.12 1.60
C ARG A 53 -9.32 -7.70 0.44
N LEU A 54 -8.85 -7.87 -0.80
CA LEU A 54 -9.65 -7.55 -1.98
C LEU A 54 -10.92 -8.38 -2.06
N LYS A 55 -10.86 -9.64 -1.64
CA LYS A 55 -12.02 -10.52 -1.67
C LYS A 55 -13.10 -10.10 -0.69
N LYS A 56 -12.74 -9.33 0.32
CA LYS A 56 -13.69 -8.82 1.31
C LYS A 56 -14.28 -7.47 0.91
N GLY A 57 -13.84 -6.90 -0.20
CA GLY A 57 -14.32 -5.62 -0.68
C GLY A 57 -13.18 -4.77 -1.21
N ARG A 58 -13.49 -3.50 -1.46
CA ARG A 58 -12.48 -2.57 -1.94
C ARG A 58 -11.57 -2.14 -0.79
N THR A 59 -10.30 -1.96 -1.13
CA THR A 59 -9.31 -1.40 -0.21
C THR A 59 -8.92 -0.04 -0.73
N GLU A 60 -9.00 0.96 0.13
CA GLU A 60 -8.60 2.32 -0.22
C GLU A 60 -7.49 2.76 0.71
N VAL A 61 -6.50 3.42 0.14
CA VAL A 61 -5.39 3.97 0.92
C VAL A 61 -5.22 5.43 0.55
N LYS A 62 -4.83 6.24 1.54
CA LYS A 62 -4.61 7.66 1.32
C LYS A 62 -3.12 7.95 1.37
N LEU A 63 -2.63 8.46 0.27
CA LEU A 63 -1.27 8.95 0.13
C LEU A 63 -1.41 10.41 -0.31
N PRO A 64 -0.37 11.06 -0.82
CA PRO A 64 -0.56 12.36 -1.47
C PRO A 64 -1.59 12.30 -2.60
N VAL A 65 -1.88 11.09 -3.12
CA VAL A 65 -3.04 10.84 -3.97
C VAL A 65 -3.81 9.67 -3.39
N GLU A 66 -5.11 9.61 -3.62
CA GLU A 66 -5.91 8.48 -3.22
C GLU A 66 -5.76 7.35 -4.23
N VAL A 67 -5.68 6.12 -3.72
CA VAL A 67 -5.57 4.93 -4.54
C VAL A 67 -6.61 3.94 -4.07
N SER A 68 -7.39 3.41 -5.00
CA SER A 68 -8.40 2.39 -4.71
C SER A 68 -8.06 1.12 -5.46
N PHE A 69 -8.34 -0.01 -4.83
CA PHE A 69 -8.13 -1.32 -5.42
C PHE A 69 -9.40 -2.13 -5.34
N ARG A 70 -9.61 -2.95 -6.35
CA ARG A 70 -10.71 -3.90 -6.35
C ARG A 70 -10.36 -5.09 -7.22
N GLU A 71 -10.99 -6.21 -6.94
CA GLU A 71 -10.83 -7.40 -7.77
C GLU A 71 -11.54 -7.19 -9.10
N ALA A 72 -10.89 -7.60 -10.20
CA ALA A 72 -11.49 -7.47 -11.51
C ALA A 72 -12.69 -8.42 -11.63
N ALA A 73 -13.82 -7.91 -12.05
CA ALA A 73 -15.01 -8.71 -12.27
C ALA A 73 -14.85 -9.58 -13.51
N GLY A 74 -15.42 -10.77 -13.46
CA GLY A 74 -15.47 -11.65 -14.63
C GLY A 74 -14.17 -12.36 -14.95
N ARG A 75 -13.27 -12.43 -14.02
CA ARG A 75 -11.99 -13.07 -14.24
C ARG A 75 -11.84 -14.31 -13.38
#